data_e2d740aa66d5b1171e6e66eb7ea7ac27
#
_entry.id   e2d740aa66d5b1171e6e66eb7ea7ac27
#
_cell.length_a   1.000
_cell.length_b   1.000
_cell.length_c   1.000
_cell.angle_alpha   90.00
_cell.angle_beta   90.00
_cell.angle_gamma   90.00
#
_symmetry.space_group_name_H-M   'P 1'
#
loop_
_entity.id
_entity.type
_entity.pdbx_description
1 polymer ?
#
loop_
_entity_poly.entity_id
_entity_poly.type
_entity_poly.pdbx_seq_one_letter_code
_entity_poly.pdbx_strand_id
1 'polypeptide(L)'
;MTTTASNDLATETYGPIVGNRWIQLAAGVVAMIVISNFQYAFTLFTPGLKETFADVPYADIALIYTLFILFETWPLPVAGYFIDKFGIRNLMLLGSALIFLGWTLGGTMATTVFDLYICYGFLAGTGAGIIYISTVANAVKWFPDKRGLAAGLTAAGFGGGSALTLIPISASIASQGWQGAMTSWGIGQGVVAVATALVLRHPPKGWLPKDWVQPKAVVQTRLEFTPKQMMGKTEFYVMYAMFLMVCTGGLMTTGNMSQIAKSLNVYDATFMGIAIVPFTATVAGVMNAVARVVWGAISDRFGREYTMAFAFTLEGVLIFMMTQISGNPIAFMILMPFVFLAWGEIYALFSAMTGDVFGPKNASANYGILYTAKGLASIMAGWGAAAVAAMYAGSFSVPYYIAAVFDIVSAVLALLVLRPLVRKRIAGEA
;
A
#
# COMPACT_ATOMS: atom_id res chain seq x y z
N MET A 1 -2.34 42.63 13.97
CA MET A 1 -2.85 42.44 12.62
C MET A 1 -3.55 41.09 12.58
N THR A 2 -4.86 41.13 12.55
CA THR A 2 -5.78 39.98 12.64
C THR A 2 -5.74 39.19 11.34
N THR A 3 -5.32 37.95 11.42
CA THR A 3 -5.29 36.99 10.31
C THR A 3 -6.70 36.48 9.97
N THR A 4 -7.45 37.31 9.27
CA THR A 4 -8.73 36.96 8.65
C THR A 4 -8.50 36.49 7.22
N ALA A 5 -7.84 35.35 7.00
CA ALA A 5 -7.59 35.09 5.58
C ALA A 5 -7.31 33.63 5.18
N SER A 6 -7.71 32.61 5.94
CA SER A 6 -7.17 31.29 5.57
C SER A 6 -8.03 30.42 4.64
N ASN A 7 -9.35 30.44 4.79
CA ASN A 7 -10.22 29.75 3.81
C ASN A 7 -10.47 30.61 2.57
N ASP A 8 -10.49 31.94 2.75
CA ASP A 8 -10.73 32.88 1.67
C ASP A 8 -9.61 32.90 0.65
N LEU A 9 -8.32 32.82 1.07
CA LEU A 9 -7.17 32.85 0.17
C LEU A 9 -7.18 31.67 -0.83
N ALA A 10 -7.51 30.47 -0.39
CA ALA A 10 -7.56 29.30 -1.28
C ALA A 10 -8.77 29.39 -2.24
N THR A 11 -9.90 29.85 -1.72
CA THR A 11 -11.13 30.08 -2.51
C THR A 11 -10.95 31.23 -3.51
N GLU A 12 -10.29 32.28 -3.12
CA GLU A 12 -9.94 33.42 -4.01
C GLU A 12 -8.95 32.99 -5.10
N THR A 13 -7.96 32.13 -4.75
CA THR A 13 -6.93 31.67 -5.70
C THR A 13 -7.46 30.64 -6.70
N TYR A 14 -8.28 29.69 -6.24
CA TYR A 14 -8.67 28.50 -7.03
C TYR A 14 -10.19 28.37 -7.24
N GLY A 15 -10.99 29.27 -6.68
CA GLY A 15 -12.45 29.15 -6.65
C GLY A 15 -12.99 28.23 -5.55
N PRO A 16 -14.31 28.25 -5.31
CA PRO A 16 -14.94 27.62 -4.14
C PRO A 16 -14.84 26.07 -4.14
N ILE A 17 -14.73 25.45 -5.31
CA ILE A 17 -14.60 23.98 -5.42
C ILE A 17 -13.16 23.56 -5.17
N VAL A 18 -12.22 24.04 -5.97
CA VAL A 18 -10.81 23.62 -5.92
C VAL A 18 -10.10 24.16 -4.66
N GLY A 19 -10.51 25.34 -4.16
CA GLY A 19 -10.02 25.91 -2.90
C GLY A 19 -10.54 25.24 -1.62
N ASN A 20 -11.49 24.30 -1.72
CA ASN A 20 -12.02 23.60 -0.56
C ASN A 20 -11.15 22.40 -0.18
N ARG A 21 -10.56 22.44 1.02
CA ARG A 21 -9.64 21.38 1.52
C ARG A 21 -10.28 19.98 1.58
N TRP A 22 -11.58 19.89 1.86
CA TRP A 22 -12.28 18.60 1.92
C TRP A 22 -12.48 18.00 0.53
N ILE A 23 -12.70 18.83 -0.49
CA ILE A 23 -12.75 18.39 -1.89
C ILE A 23 -11.37 17.91 -2.34
N GLN A 24 -10.30 18.60 -1.93
CA GLN A 24 -8.92 18.16 -2.18
C GLN A 24 -8.63 16.80 -1.54
N LEU A 25 -9.08 16.59 -0.30
CA LEU A 25 -8.95 15.29 0.37
C LEU A 25 -9.76 14.20 -0.32
N ALA A 26 -11.03 14.48 -0.66
CA ALA A 26 -11.91 13.53 -1.35
C ALA A 26 -11.33 13.12 -2.71
N ALA A 27 -10.84 14.07 -3.51
CA ALA A 27 -10.18 13.79 -4.78
C ALA A 27 -8.92 12.92 -4.58
N GLY A 28 -8.13 13.19 -3.53
CA GLY A 28 -6.99 12.35 -3.16
C GLY A 28 -7.41 10.92 -2.80
N VAL A 29 -8.46 10.75 -1.99
CA VAL A 29 -9.00 9.42 -1.64
C VAL A 29 -9.50 8.68 -2.88
N VAL A 30 -10.21 9.34 -3.79
CA VAL A 30 -10.65 8.73 -5.06
C VAL A 30 -9.45 8.28 -5.90
N ALA A 31 -8.40 9.11 -6.02
CA ALA A 31 -7.18 8.72 -6.72
C ALA A 31 -6.53 7.48 -6.09
N MET A 32 -6.53 7.38 -4.77
CA MET A 32 -5.99 6.22 -4.03
C MET A 32 -6.83 4.95 -4.25
N ILE A 33 -8.16 5.08 -4.30
CA ILE A 33 -9.07 3.97 -4.65
C ILE A 33 -8.74 3.45 -6.06
N VAL A 34 -8.53 4.35 -7.01
CA VAL A 34 -8.17 3.98 -8.39
C VAL A 34 -6.88 3.16 -8.44
N ILE A 35 -5.80 3.64 -7.82
CA ILE A 35 -4.51 2.95 -7.89
C ILE A 35 -4.46 1.66 -7.07
N SER A 36 -5.36 1.47 -6.10
CA SER A 36 -5.39 0.26 -5.28
C SER A 36 -5.65 -1.00 -6.11
N ASN A 37 -6.42 -0.90 -7.19
CA ASN A 37 -6.74 -2.03 -8.04
C ASN A 37 -5.52 -2.65 -8.72
N PHE A 38 -4.52 -1.83 -9.06
CA PHE A 38 -3.29 -2.33 -9.68
C PHE A 38 -2.51 -3.27 -8.74
N GLN A 39 -2.61 -3.08 -7.45
CA GLN A 39 -2.02 -3.99 -6.47
C GLN A 39 -2.95 -5.16 -6.14
N TYR A 40 -4.20 -4.88 -5.79
CA TYR A 40 -5.08 -5.88 -5.16
C TYR A 40 -5.87 -6.73 -6.16
N ALA A 41 -6.10 -6.25 -7.40
CA ALA A 41 -6.79 -7.03 -8.41
C ALA A 41 -5.86 -7.95 -9.22
N PHE A 42 -4.53 -7.83 -9.10
CA PHE A 42 -3.58 -8.65 -9.88
C PHE A 42 -3.89 -10.15 -9.78
N THR A 43 -4.18 -10.63 -8.57
CA THR A 43 -4.49 -12.05 -8.33
C THR A 43 -5.67 -12.57 -9.14
N LEU A 44 -6.64 -11.71 -9.51
CA LEU A 44 -7.79 -12.09 -10.33
C LEU A 44 -7.43 -12.32 -11.80
N PHE A 45 -6.37 -11.66 -12.28
CA PHE A 45 -5.86 -11.85 -13.66
C PHE A 45 -4.98 -13.09 -13.78
N THR A 46 -4.37 -13.59 -12.69
CA THR A 46 -3.39 -14.68 -12.76
C THR A 46 -3.90 -15.98 -13.36
N PRO A 47 -5.19 -16.41 -13.21
CA PRO A 47 -5.69 -17.61 -13.88
C PRO A 47 -5.69 -17.48 -15.40
N GLY A 48 -6.21 -16.37 -15.93
CA GLY A 48 -6.24 -16.13 -17.37
C GLY A 48 -4.85 -15.90 -17.97
N LEU A 49 -3.94 -15.24 -17.22
CA LEU A 49 -2.54 -15.10 -17.63
C LEU A 49 -1.86 -16.48 -17.72
N LYS A 50 -2.08 -17.36 -16.74
CA LYS A 50 -1.50 -18.71 -16.76
C LYS A 50 -2.07 -19.58 -17.87
N GLU A 51 -3.33 -19.40 -18.23
CA GLU A 51 -3.95 -20.07 -19.39
C GLU A 51 -3.35 -19.57 -20.71
N THR A 52 -3.23 -18.24 -20.86
CA THR A 52 -2.70 -17.61 -22.08
C THR A 52 -1.21 -17.92 -22.29
N PHE A 53 -0.42 -17.91 -21.23
CA PHE A 53 1.02 -18.16 -21.21
C PHE A 53 1.34 -19.50 -20.55
N ALA A 54 0.71 -20.59 -21.05
CA ALA A 54 0.78 -21.92 -20.45
C ALA A 54 2.20 -22.47 -20.30
N ASP A 55 3.07 -22.16 -21.26
CA ASP A 55 4.47 -22.61 -21.30
C ASP A 55 5.38 -21.80 -20.36
N VAL A 56 4.90 -20.67 -19.83
CA VAL A 56 5.69 -19.80 -18.92
C VAL A 56 5.51 -20.28 -17.49
N PRO A 57 6.60 -20.42 -16.71
CA PRO A 57 6.52 -20.71 -15.28
C PRO A 57 5.68 -19.67 -14.55
N TYR A 58 4.89 -20.12 -13.55
CA TYR A 58 4.05 -19.17 -12.77
C TYR A 58 4.89 -18.10 -12.04
N ALA A 59 6.12 -18.43 -11.66
CA ALA A 59 7.04 -17.47 -11.05
C ALA A 59 7.31 -16.25 -11.95
N ASP A 60 7.44 -16.45 -13.27
CA ASP A 60 7.66 -15.36 -14.22
C ASP A 60 6.38 -14.53 -14.41
N ILE A 61 5.19 -15.16 -14.33
CA ILE A 61 3.92 -14.42 -14.28
C ILE A 61 3.83 -13.60 -12.99
N ALA A 62 4.20 -14.16 -11.84
CA ALA A 62 4.21 -13.47 -10.55
C ALA A 62 5.25 -12.33 -10.50
N LEU A 63 6.28 -12.37 -11.36
CA LEU A 63 7.26 -11.28 -11.51
C LEU A 63 6.60 -9.97 -11.98
N ILE A 64 5.48 -10.04 -12.71
CA ILE A 64 4.71 -8.84 -13.11
C ILE A 64 4.30 -8.05 -11.84
N TYR A 65 3.75 -8.74 -10.85
CA TYR A 65 3.35 -8.15 -9.57
C TYR A 65 4.56 -7.64 -8.77
N THR A 66 5.63 -8.41 -8.75
CA THR A 66 6.89 -8.00 -8.11
C THR A 66 7.39 -6.68 -8.69
N LEU A 67 7.47 -6.57 -10.02
CA LEU A 67 7.92 -5.36 -10.69
C LEU A 67 6.96 -4.19 -10.43
N PHE A 68 5.65 -4.44 -10.43
CA PHE A 68 4.67 -3.41 -10.09
C PHE A 68 4.95 -2.80 -8.70
N ILE A 69 5.10 -3.62 -7.66
CA ILE A 69 5.38 -3.14 -6.30
C ILE A 69 6.74 -2.46 -6.21
N LEU A 70 7.74 -2.98 -6.90
CA LEU A 70 9.08 -2.39 -6.94
C LEU A 70 9.04 -0.98 -7.52
N PHE A 71 8.43 -0.81 -8.69
CA PHE A 71 8.31 0.48 -9.36
C PHE A 71 7.26 1.41 -8.72
N GLU A 72 6.32 0.88 -7.94
CA GLU A 72 5.44 1.69 -7.10
C GLU A 72 6.20 2.35 -5.94
N THR A 73 7.19 1.66 -5.36
CA THR A 73 7.81 2.08 -4.08
C THR A 73 9.17 2.76 -4.22
N TRP A 74 10.01 2.32 -5.12
CA TRP A 74 11.38 2.80 -5.24
C TRP A 74 11.53 4.23 -5.78
N PRO A 75 10.62 4.77 -6.62
CA PRO A 75 10.66 6.18 -6.98
C PRO A 75 10.25 7.14 -5.86
N LEU A 76 9.58 6.66 -4.79
CA LEU A 76 9.04 7.52 -3.73
C LEU A 76 10.08 8.46 -3.06
N PRO A 77 11.30 8.01 -2.73
CA PRO A 77 12.29 8.88 -2.10
C PRO A 77 12.64 10.13 -2.92
N VAL A 78 12.58 10.04 -4.25
CA VAL A 78 12.89 11.17 -5.14
C VAL A 78 11.64 11.93 -5.63
N ALA A 79 10.48 11.32 -5.51
CA ALA A 79 9.22 11.90 -6.02
C ALA A 79 8.87 13.23 -5.33
N GLY A 80 9.19 13.39 -4.05
CA GLY A 80 9.01 14.66 -3.32
C GLY A 80 9.72 15.83 -3.99
N TYR A 81 10.96 15.64 -4.42
CA TYR A 81 11.72 16.64 -5.17
C TYR A 81 11.00 17.02 -6.49
N PHE A 82 10.50 16.03 -7.20
CA PHE A 82 9.77 16.28 -8.46
C PHE A 82 8.43 16.99 -8.24
N ILE A 83 7.73 16.68 -7.14
CA ILE A 83 6.49 17.39 -6.75
C ILE A 83 6.77 18.87 -6.51
N ASP A 84 7.82 19.19 -5.80
CA ASP A 84 8.18 20.59 -5.50
C ASP A 84 8.65 21.34 -6.75
N LYS A 85 9.32 20.65 -7.70
CA LYS A 85 9.85 21.25 -8.94
C LYS A 85 8.79 21.44 -10.02
N PHE A 86 7.94 20.44 -10.26
CA PHE A 86 6.99 20.42 -11.38
C PHE A 86 5.54 20.68 -10.95
N GLY A 87 5.28 20.71 -9.65
CA GLY A 87 3.96 20.88 -9.07
C GLY A 87 3.15 19.56 -9.06
N ILE A 88 2.25 19.45 -8.10
CA ILE A 88 1.45 18.24 -7.88
C ILE A 88 0.59 17.88 -9.10
N ARG A 89 -0.05 18.85 -9.76
CA ARG A 89 -0.94 18.59 -10.89
C ARG A 89 -0.25 17.89 -12.05
N ASN A 90 0.94 18.37 -12.42
CA ASN A 90 1.67 17.81 -13.55
C ASN A 90 2.14 16.38 -13.26
N LEU A 91 2.59 16.11 -12.02
CA LEU A 91 2.96 14.75 -11.62
C LEU A 91 1.74 13.83 -11.53
N MET A 92 0.61 14.31 -11.02
CA MET A 92 -0.63 13.54 -11.02
C MET A 92 -1.10 13.21 -12.44
N LEU A 93 -1.00 14.15 -13.39
CA LEU A 93 -1.31 13.88 -14.81
C LEU A 93 -0.35 12.87 -15.43
N LEU A 94 0.96 12.98 -15.13
CA LEU A 94 1.94 11.97 -15.55
C LEU A 94 1.61 10.59 -14.98
N GLY A 95 1.38 10.49 -13.67
CA GLY A 95 0.99 9.24 -13.03
C GLY A 95 -0.29 8.65 -13.63
N SER A 96 -1.30 9.50 -13.88
CA SER A 96 -2.56 9.09 -14.51
C SER A 96 -2.35 8.56 -15.93
N ALA A 97 -1.50 9.22 -16.73
CA ALA A 97 -1.16 8.74 -18.06
C ALA A 97 -0.43 7.40 -18.02
N LEU A 98 0.49 7.22 -17.07
CA LEU A 98 1.23 5.97 -16.91
C LEU A 98 0.34 4.80 -16.52
N ILE A 99 -0.59 4.96 -15.57
CA ILE A 99 -1.54 3.89 -15.22
C ILE A 99 -2.53 3.60 -16.35
N PHE A 100 -3.01 4.63 -17.04
CA PHE A 100 -3.85 4.49 -18.21
C PHE A 100 -3.16 3.65 -19.30
N LEU A 101 -1.94 4.05 -19.68
CA LEU A 101 -1.15 3.34 -20.71
C LEU A 101 -0.80 1.93 -20.23
N GLY A 102 -0.39 1.77 -18.98
CA GLY A 102 0.04 0.49 -18.43
C GLY A 102 -1.02 -0.60 -18.60
N TRP A 103 -2.23 -0.38 -18.13
CA TRP A 103 -3.29 -1.40 -18.26
C TRP A 103 -3.92 -1.43 -19.65
N THR A 104 -4.09 -0.30 -20.31
CA THR A 104 -4.68 -0.29 -21.65
C THR A 104 -3.77 -1.00 -22.68
N LEU A 105 -2.46 -0.69 -22.68
CA LEU A 105 -1.52 -1.36 -23.57
C LEU A 105 -1.30 -2.82 -23.15
N GLY A 106 -1.25 -3.11 -21.85
CA GLY A 106 -1.16 -4.48 -21.34
C GLY A 106 -2.33 -5.36 -21.81
N GLY A 107 -3.54 -4.80 -21.84
CA GLY A 107 -4.72 -5.53 -22.33
C GLY A 107 -4.85 -5.61 -23.84
N THR A 108 -4.36 -4.62 -24.59
CA THR A 108 -4.54 -4.56 -26.05
C THR A 108 -3.37 -5.11 -26.85
N MET A 109 -2.14 -4.99 -26.36
CA MET A 109 -0.92 -5.23 -27.13
C MET A 109 -0.01 -6.32 -26.55
N ALA A 110 -0.21 -6.74 -25.30
CA ALA A 110 0.66 -7.74 -24.69
C ALA A 110 0.50 -9.11 -25.38
N THR A 111 1.57 -9.58 -25.99
CA THR A 111 1.68 -10.90 -26.64
C THR A 111 2.62 -11.82 -25.87
N THR A 112 3.46 -11.26 -25.00
CA THR A 112 4.41 -11.97 -24.16
C THR A 112 4.28 -11.50 -22.71
N VAL A 113 4.79 -12.31 -21.77
CA VAL A 113 4.86 -11.92 -20.35
C VAL A 113 5.79 -10.70 -20.18
N PHE A 114 6.81 -10.55 -21.03
CA PHE A 114 7.71 -9.40 -21.00
C PHE A 114 6.98 -8.08 -21.28
N ASP A 115 6.01 -8.09 -22.20
CA ASP A 115 5.19 -6.89 -22.46
C ASP A 115 4.45 -6.45 -21.20
N LEU A 116 3.97 -7.40 -20.39
CA LEU A 116 3.33 -7.11 -19.11
C LEU A 116 4.32 -6.63 -18.05
N TYR A 117 5.61 -7.03 -18.09
CA TYR A 117 6.63 -6.43 -17.23
C TYR A 117 6.76 -4.92 -17.48
N ILE A 118 6.70 -4.52 -18.75
CA ILE A 118 6.77 -3.10 -19.12
C ILE A 118 5.45 -2.40 -18.81
N CYS A 119 4.33 -2.95 -19.29
CA CYS A 119 3.03 -2.30 -19.22
C CYS A 119 2.50 -2.29 -17.78
N TYR A 120 2.36 -3.46 -17.16
CA TYR A 120 1.81 -3.56 -15.80
C TYR A 120 2.87 -3.25 -14.75
N GLY A 121 4.06 -3.86 -14.85
CA GLY A 121 5.12 -3.71 -13.87
C GLY A 121 5.67 -2.28 -13.83
N PHE A 122 6.29 -1.84 -14.92
CA PHE A 122 7.00 -0.57 -14.95
C PHE A 122 6.07 0.64 -15.08
N LEU A 123 5.23 0.69 -16.12
CA LEU A 123 4.40 1.88 -16.38
C LEU A 123 3.35 2.05 -15.27
N ALA A 124 2.51 1.04 -15.03
CA ALA A 124 1.47 1.16 -14.03
C ALA A 124 2.04 1.26 -12.60
N GLY A 125 3.13 0.55 -12.27
CA GLY A 125 3.81 0.65 -10.98
C GLY A 125 4.34 2.07 -10.73
N THR A 126 5.11 2.63 -11.66
CA THR A 126 5.63 4.00 -11.55
C THR A 126 4.49 5.02 -11.45
N GLY A 127 3.45 4.86 -12.27
CA GLY A 127 2.28 5.74 -12.24
C GLY A 127 1.55 5.70 -10.89
N ALA A 128 1.34 4.50 -10.34
CA ALA A 128 0.72 4.30 -9.03
C ALA A 128 1.55 4.93 -7.91
N GLY A 129 2.88 4.76 -7.92
CA GLY A 129 3.79 5.37 -6.94
C GLY A 129 3.74 6.90 -6.97
N ILE A 130 3.75 7.51 -8.16
CA ILE A 130 3.63 8.97 -8.32
C ILE A 130 2.30 9.47 -7.75
N ILE A 131 1.18 8.81 -8.05
CA ILE A 131 -0.15 9.18 -7.55
C ILE A 131 -0.19 9.01 -6.02
N TYR A 132 0.34 7.89 -5.49
CA TYR A 132 0.38 7.61 -4.06
C TYR A 132 1.04 8.74 -3.26
N ILE A 133 2.30 9.05 -3.58
CA ILE A 133 3.05 10.07 -2.83
C ILE A 133 2.44 11.46 -3.00
N SER A 134 1.96 11.80 -4.21
CA SER A 134 1.36 13.10 -4.50
C SER A 134 0.10 13.34 -3.68
N THR A 135 -0.77 12.34 -3.57
CA THR A 135 -2.03 12.44 -2.80
C THR A 135 -1.79 12.53 -1.30
N VAL A 136 -0.89 11.72 -0.74
CA VAL A 136 -0.54 11.77 0.68
C VAL A 136 0.09 13.11 1.04
N ALA A 137 1.08 13.57 0.26
CA ALA A 137 1.74 14.86 0.49
C ALA A 137 0.75 16.03 0.40
N ASN A 138 -0.18 16.00 -0.56
CA ASN A 138 -1.20 17.02 -0.69
C ASN A 138 -2.16 17.06 0.49
N ALA A 139 -2.66 15.89 0.91
CA ALA A 139 -3.57 15.78 2.05
C ALA A 139 -2.96 16.37 3.33
N VAL A 140 -1.69 16.06 3.61
CA VAL A 140 -0.98 16.58 4.79
C VAL A 140 -0.76 18.10 4.73
N LYS A 141 -0.52 18.66 3.52
CA LYS A 141 -0.37 20.12 3.32
C LYS A 141 -1.69 20.88 3.53
N TRP A 142 -2.84 20.31 3.12
CA TRP A 142 -4.17 20.90 3.32
C TRP A 142 -4.71 20.73 4.75
N PHE A 143 -4.19 19.77 5.52
CA PHE A 143 -4.66 19.47 6.86
C PHE A 143 -3.51 19.50 7.90
N PRO A 144 -2.82 20.64 8.07
CA PRO A 144 -1.79 20.76 9.10
C PRO A 144 -2.34 20.61 10.53
N ASP A 145 -3.65 20.88 10.71
CA ASP A 145 -4.42 20.72 11.93
C ASP A 145 -4.85 19.27 12.20
N LYS A 146 -4.96 18.43 11.17
CA LYS A 146 -5.48 17.05 11.24
C LYS A 146 -4.64 16.11 10.35
N ARG A 147 -3.31 16.21 10.41
CA ARG A 147 -2.38 15.45 9.55
C ARG A 147 -2.63 13.95 9.58
N GLY A 148 -2.81 13.38 10.79
CA GLY A 148 -3.09 11.96 10.97
C GLY A 148 -4.39 11.51 10.31
N LEU A 149 -5.48 12.30 10.46
CA LEU A 149 -6.75 12.01 9.81
C LEU A 149 -6.62 12.05 8.28
N ALA A 150 -5.99 13.09 7.74
CA ALA A 150 -5.85 13.25 6.29
C ALA A 150 -4.98 12.15 5.67
N ALA A 151 -3.82 11.85 6.25
CA ALA A 151 -2.97 10.75 5.82
C ALA A 151 -3.65 9.39 5.99
N GLY A 152 -4.37 9.18 7.11
CA GLY A 152 -5.10 7.95 7.38
C GLY A 152 -6.24 7.69 6.38
N LEU A 153 -7.06 8.69 6.07
CA LEU A 153 -8.13 8.57 5.08
C LEU A 153 -7.57 8.31 3.67
N THR A 154 -6.49 8.99 3.30
CA THR A 154 -5.82 8.77 2.03
C THR A 154 -5.27 7.35 1.94
N ALA A 155 -4.57 6.89 2.99
CA ALA A 155 -4.04 5.53 3.06
C ALA A 155 -5.16 4.45 3.11
N ALA A 156 -6.29 4.73 3.79
CA ALA A 156 -7.44 3.83 3.80
C ALA A 156 -8.07 3.71 2.40
N GLY A 157 -8.09 4.80 1.62
CA GLY A 157 -8.50 4.77 0.22
C GLY A 157 -7.69 3.78 -0.61
N PHE A 158 -6.37 3.71 -0.40
CA PHE A 158 -5.51 2.70 -1.05
C PHE A 158 -5.75 1.30 -0.48
N GLY A 159 -5.80 1.14 0.84
CA GLY A 159 -5.93 -0.17 1.48
C GLY A 159 -7.26 -0.87 1.23
N GLY A 160 -8.35 -0.11 1.18
CA GLY A 160 -9.71 -0.64 1.04
C GLY A 160 -10.41 -0.31 -0.27
N GLY A 161 -9.78 0.52 -1.11
CA GLY A 161 -10.42 1.00 -2.34
C GLY A 161 -10.79 -0.10 -3.32
N SER A 162 -9.95 -1.12 -3.42
CA SER A 162 -10.19 -2.30 -4.25
C SER A 162 -11.45 -3.08 -3.84
N ALA A 163 -11.88 -3.00 -2.58
CA ALA A 163 -13.10 -3.67 -2.14
C ALA A 163 -14.34 -3.24 -2.93
N LEU A 164 -14.36 -2.02 -3.47
CA LEU A 164 -15.45 -1.52 -4.30
C LEU A 164 -15.46 -2.11 -5.72
N THR A 165 -14.34 -2.63 -6.20
CA THR A 165 -14.11 -2.91 -7.61
C THR A 165 -13.70 -4.34 -7.91
N LEU A 166 -13.22 -5.13 -6.94
CA LEU A 166 -12.75 -6.51 -7.17
C LEU A 166 -13.83 -7.42 -7.75
N ILE A 167 -15.07 -7.36 -7.24
CA ILE A 167 -16.19 -8.14 -7.79
C ILE A 167 -16.54 -7.70 -9.22
N PRO A 168 -16.73 -6.40 -9.52
CA PRO A 168 -16.90 -5.92 -10.89
C PRO A 168 -15.73 -6.27 -11.84
N ILE A 169 -14.47 -6.19 -11.39
CA ILE A 169 -13.30 -6.60 -12.19
C ILE A 169 -13.39 -8.10 -12.49
N SER A 170 -13.70 -8.93 -11.51
CA SER A 170 -13.86 -10.37 -11.70
C SER A 170 -14.97 -10.70 -12.70
N ALA A 171 -16.11 -10.01 -12.64
CA ALA A 171 -17.20 -10.15 -13.61
C ALA A 171 -16.77 -9.71 -15.02
N SER A 172 -15.96 -8.63 -15.14
CA SER A 172 -15.41 -8.20 -16.42
C SER A 172 -14.44 -9.22 -17.00
N ILE A 173 -13.60 -9.85 -16.16
CA ILE A 173 -12.68 -10.93 -16.59
C ILE A 173 -13.48 -12.12 -17.10
N ALA A 174 -14.55 -12.51 -16.41
CA ALA A 174 -15.41 -13.63 -16.83
C ALA A 174 -16.13 -13.38 -18.17
N SER A 175 -16.49 -12.12 -18.47
CA SER A 175 -17.24 -11.78 -19.70
C SER A 175 -16.36 -11.40 -20.88
N GLN A 176 -15.19 -10.81 -20.67
CA GLN A 176 -14.33 -10.21 -21.71
C GLN A 176 -12.92 -10.82 -21.78
N GLY A 177 -12.62 -11.79 -20.90
CA GLY A 177 -11.25 -12.26 -20.69
C GLY A 177 -10.38 -11.22 -19.93
N TRP A 178 -9.17 -11.64 -19.59
CA TRP A 178 -8.25 -10.76 -18.86
C TRP A 178 -7.82 -9.53 -19.69
N GLN A 179 -7.65 -9.69 -21.02
CA GLN A 179 -7.26 -8.62 -21.93
C GLN A 179 -8.33 -7.53 -21.99
N GLY A 180 -9.59 -7.92 -22.25
CA GLY A 180 -10.71 -6.99 -22.32
C GLY A 180 -10.96 -6.28 -20.99
N ALA A 181 -10.90 -7.01 -19.89
CA ALA A 181 -11.04 -6.44 -18.55
C ALA A 181 -9.90 -5.43 -18.24
N MET A 182 -8.65 -5.80 -18.49
CA MET A 182 -7.49 -4.90 -18.27
C MET A 182 -7.62 -3.63 -19.11
N THR A 183 -8.02 -3.74 -20.38
CA THR A 183 -8.23 -2.60 -21.28
C THR A 183 -9.35 -1.69 -20.76
N SER A 184 -10.53 -2.23 -20.52
CA SER A 184 -11.70 -1.43 -20.12
C SER A 184 -11.51 -0.75 -18.77
N TRP A 185 -10.95 -1.46 -17.79
CA TRP A 185 -10.63 -0.90 -16.48
C TRP A 185 -9.44 0.07 -16.54
N GLY A 186 -8.45 -0.17 -17.40
CA GLY A 186 -7.33 0.74 -17.63
C GLY A 186 -7.81 2.10 -18.15
N ILE A 187 -8.72 2.10 -19.12
CA ILE A 187 -9.36 3.31 -19.64
C ILE A 187 -10.18 4.00 -18.55
N GLY A 188 -11.09 3.29 -17.90
CA GLY A 188 -11.97 3.85 -16.87
C GLY A 188 -11.19 4.48 -15.71
N GLN A 189 -10.22 3.74 -15.16
CA GLN A 189 -9.38 4.21 -14.06
C GLN A 189 -8.47 5.37 -14.46
N GLY A 190 -7.91 5.32 -15.68
CA GLY A 190 -7.12 6.42 -16.22
C GLY A 190 -7.92 7.72 -16.33
N VAL A 191 -9.16 7.65 -16.83
CA VAL A 191 -10.08 8.81 -16.91
C VAL A 191 -10.37 9.39 -15.51
N VAL A 192 -10.70 8.52 -14.54
CA VAL A 192 -10.95 8.95 -13.16
C VAL A 192 -9.69 9.57 -12.53
N ALA A 193 -8.51 8.97 -12.75
CA ALA A 193 -7.25 9.50 -12.26
C ALA A 193 -6.93 10.88 -12.85
N VAL A 194 -7.15 11.07 -14.17
CA VAL A 194 -7.00 12.40 -14.81
C VAL A 194 -7.99 13.40 -14.22
N ALA A 195 -9.24 13.01 -14.01
CA ALA A 195 -10.23 13.90 -13.39
C ALA A 195 -9.79 14.36 -11.98
N THR A 196 -9.28 13.45 -11.15
CA THR A 196 -8.72 13.82 -9.83
C THR A 196 -7.49 14.73 -9.96
N ALA A 197 -6.59 14.45 -10.92
CA ALA A 197 -5.41 15.30 -11.18
C ALA A 197 -5.78 16.74 -11.58
N LEU A 198 -6.89 16.92 -12.28
CA LEU A 198 -7.40 18.24 -12.65
C LEU A 198 -7.92 19.03 -11.46
N VAL A 199 -8.40 18.38 -10.41
CA VAL A 199 -8.89 18.99 -9.16
C VAL A 199 -7.75 19.27 -8.18
N LEU A 200 -6.78 18.36 -8.05
CA LEU A 200 -5.75 18.42 -7.02
C LEU A 200 -4.80 19.61 -7.22
N ARG A 201 -4.62 20.39 -6.14
CA ARG A 201 -3.71 21.55 -6.03
C ARG A 201 -3.07 21.55 -4.65
N HIS A 202 -1.87 22.08 -4.56
CA HIS A 202 -1.31 22.46 -3.25
C HIS A 202 -2.04 23.68 -2.69
N PRO A 203 -2.14 23.81 -1.35
CA PRO A 203 -2.62 25.04 -0.76
C PRO A 203 -1.75 26.23 -1.19
N PRO A 204 -2.33 27.42 -1.37
CA PRO A 204 -1.56 28.65 -1.70
C PRO A 204 -0.50 28.94 -0.64
N LYS A 205 0.57 29.64 -1.03
CA LYS A 205 1.60 30.07 -0.08
C LYS A 205 1.00 30.92 1.02
N GLY A 206 1.30 30.58 2.27
CA GLY A 206 0.76 31.29 3.45
C GLY A 206 -0.64 30.85 3.88
N TRP A 207 -1.27 29.89 3.19
CA TRP A 207 -2.55 29.35 3.60
C TRP A 207 -2.42 28.52 4.89
N LEU A 208 -3.33 28.77 5.83
CA LEU A 208 -3.49 27.97 7.06
C LEU A 208 -4.99 27.79 7.33
N PRO A 209 -5.41 26.70 7.98
CA PRO A 209 -6.79 26.55 8.42
C PRO A 209 -7.20 27.67 9.38
N LYS A 210 -8.49 28.04 9.36
CA LYS A 210 -9.05 29.02 10.28
C LYS A 210 -8.84 28.52 11.72
N ASP A 211 -8.46 29.43 12.61
CA ASP A 211 -8.23 29.19 14.04
C ASP A 211 -7.12 28.13 14.35
N TRP A 212 -6.24 27.83 13.38
CA TRP A 212 -5.15 26.89 13.63
C TRP A 212 -4.02 27.55 14.42
N VAL A 213 -3.72 26.96 15.54
CA VAL A 213 -2.53 27.28 16.38
C VAL A 213 -1.57 26.10 16.25
N GLN A 214 -0.30 26.39 15.98
CA GLN A 214 0.72 25.34 15.89
C GLN A 214 0.78 24.56 17.20
N PRO A 215 0.55 23.23 17.21
CA PRO A 215 0.61 22.45 18.44
C PRO A 215 1.99 22.61 19.08
N LYS A 216 2.03 22.87 20.38
CA LYS A 216 3.27 22.73 21.16
C LYS A 216 3.69 21.27 21.01
N ALA A 217 4.92 21.03 20.57
CA ALA A 217 5.44 19.71 20.25
C ALA A 217 5.11 18.70 21.37
N VAL A 218 4.40 17.64 21.02
CA VAL A 218 4.31 16.43 21.85
C VAL A 218 5.73 15.90 22.00
N VAL A 219 6.09 15.39 23.18
CA VAL A 219 7.42 14.89 23.51
C VAL A 219 7.78 13.73 22.59
N GLN A 220 8.38 14.06 21.46
CA GLN A 220 9.05 13.17 20.54
C GLN A 220 10.55 13.44 20.66
N THR A 221 11.40 12.62 20.04
CA THR A 221 12.84 12.90 20.03
C THR A 221 13.11 14.39 19.73
N ARG A 222 13.99 15.00 20.50
CA ARG A 222 14.43 16.39 20.28
C ARG A 222 15.33 16.53 19.04
N LEU A 223 15.82 15.42 18.52
CA LEU A 223 16.74 15.38 17.37
C LEU A 223 15.94 15.22 16.08
N GLU A 224 16.30 16.01 15.08
CA GLU A 224 15.70 15.99 13.74
C GLU A 224 16.67 15.37 12.74
N PHE A 225 16.40 14.15 12.32
CA PHE A 225 17.28 13.43 11.39
C PHE A 225 16.90 13.67 9.94
N THR A 226 17.87 14.02 9.13
CA THR A 226 17.74 13.94 7.67
C THR A 226 17.77 12.48 7.22
N PRO A 227 17.28 12.17 6.01
CA PRO A 227 17.36 10.81 5.46
C PRO A 227 18.75 10.18 5.50
N LYS A 228 19.78 10.96 5.17
CA LYS A 228 21.18 10.51 5.22
C LYS A 228 21.64 10.17 6.64
N GLN A 229 21.25 10.97 7.62
CA GLN A 229 21.58 10.72 9.03
C GLN A 229 20.81 9.51 9.59
N MET A 230 19.54 9.34 9.20
CA MET A 230 18.73 8.19 9.56
C MET A 230 19.36 6.88 9.06
N MET A 231 19.78 6.83 7.80
CA MET A 231 20.46 5.66 7.22
C MET A 231 21.78 5.29 7.92
N GLY A 232 22.38 6.18 8.69
CA GLY A 232 23.53 5.89 9.54
C GLY A 232 23.19 5.30 10.91
N LYS A 233 21.92 4.96 11.20
CA LYS A 233 21.46 4.50 12.53
C LYS A 233 21.03 3.05 12.50
N THR A 234 21.38 2.31 13.57
CA THR A 234 21.00 0.89 13.71
C THR A 234 19.48 0.69 13.73
N GLU A 235 18.74 1.61 14.35
CA GLU A 235 17.29 1.58 14.44
C GLU A 235 16.64 1.55 13.05
N PHE A 236 17.20 2.27 12.08
CA PHE A 236 16.73 2.25 10.70
C PHE A 236 16.83 0.86 10.08
N TYR A 237 17.96 0.18 10.21
CA TYR A 237 18.15 -1.15 9.64
C TYR A 237 17.28 -2.21 10.30
N VAL A 238 17.07 -2.11 11.62
CA VAL A 238 16.14 -3.00 12.35
C VAL A 238 14.71 -2.76 11.85
N MET A 239 14.26 -1.53 11.76
CA MET A 239 12.93 -1.18 11.23
C MET A 239 12.80 -1.62 9.76
N TYR A 240 13.83 -1.43 8.94
CA TYR A 240 13.82 -1.82 7.53
C TYR A 240 13.69 -3.34 7.36
N ALA A 241 14.45 -4.11 8.14
CA ALA A 241 14.38 -5.57 8.13
C ALA A 241 13.01 -6.08 8.60
N MET A 242 12.47 -5.52 9.70
CA MET A 242 11.13 -5.86 10.19
C MET A 242 10.06 -5.53 9.14
N PHE A 243 10.12 -4.34 8.54
CA PHE A 243 9.15 -3.94 7.50
C PHE A 243 9.21 -4.88 6.29
N LEU A 244 10.42 -5.25 5.82
CA LEU A 244 10.62 -6.19 4.73
C LEU A 244 10.00 -7.56 5.07
N MET A 245 10.31 -8.10 6.25
CA MET A 245 9.85 -9.43 6.65
C MET A 245 8.33 -9.50 6.76
N VAL A 246 7.70 -8.58 7.49
CA VAL A 246 6.24 -8.55 7.67
C VAL A 246 5.52 -8.23 6.36
N CYS A 247 6.07 -7.33 5.55
CA CYS A 247 5.50 -7.00 4.25
C CYS A 247 5.47 -8.20 3.30
N THR A 248 6.40 -9.16 3.47
CA THR A 248 6.47 -10.36 2.62
C THR A 248 5.22 -11.22 2.74
N GLY A 249 4.72 -11.47 3.95
CA GLY A 249 3.52 -12.29 4.19
C GLY A 249 2.27 -11.71 3.53
N GLY A 250 1.98 -10.44 3.81
CA GLY A 250 0.80 -9.77 3.27
C GLY A 250 0.85 -9.56 1.75
N LEU A 251 2.00 -9.19 1.18
CA LEU A 251 2.16 -9.06 -0.28
C LEU A 251 2.03 -10.40 -0.99
N MET A 252 2.60 -11.47 -0.42
CA MET A 252 2.46 -12.83 -0.96
C MET A 252 1.00 -13.24 -1.00
N THR A 253 0.28 -13.03 0.07
CA THR A 253 -1.15 -13.30 0.18
C THR A 253 -1.95 -12.48 -0.83
N THR A 254 -1.62 -11.20 -1.02
CA THR A 254 -2.29 -10.30 -1.98
C THR A 254 -2.05 -10.73 -3.43
N GLY A 255 -0.81 -10.94 -3.82
CA GLY A 255 -0.43 -11.20 -5.21
C GLY A 255 -0.78 -12.60 -5.69
N ASN A 256 -0.81 -13.59 -4.78
CA ASN A 256 -0.97 -15.00 -5.12
C ASN A 256 -2.29 -15.62 -4.58
N MET A 257 -3.27 -14.82 -4.13
CA MET A 257 -4.50 -15.34 -3.49
C MET A 257 -5.21 -16.40 -4.32
N SER A 258 -5.31 -16.22 -5.64
CA SER A 258 -5.92 -17.21 -6.54
C SER A 258 -5.15 -18.54 -6.57
N GLN A 259 -3.82 -18.48 -6.60
CA GLN A 259 -3.00 -19.69 -6.61
C GLN A 259 -2.97 -20.36 -5.24
N ILE A 260 -3.00 -19.57 -4.16
CA ILE A 260 -3.15 -20.07 -2.79
C ILE A 260 -4.49 -20.78 -2.65
N ALA A 261 -5.59 -20.20 -3.15
CA ALA A 261 -6.90 -20.86 -3.13
C ALA A 261 -6.90 -22.17 -3.93
N LYS A 262 -6.21 -22.22 -5.09
CA LYS A 262 -6.01 -23.45 -5.86
C LYS A 262 -5.22 -24.49 -5.06
N SER A 263 -4.12 -24.11 -4.44
CA SER A 263 -3.27 -25.02 -3.66
C SER A 263 -3.98 -25.57 -2.40
N LEU A 264 -4.96 -24.84 -1.89
CA LEU A 264 -5.81 -25.24 -0.78
C LEU A 264 -7.10 -25.97 -1.21
N ASN A 265 -7.29 -26.22 -2.51
CA ASN A 265 -8.49 -26.88 -3.08
C ASN A 265 -9.81 -26.17 -2.73
N VAL A 266 -9.80 -24.83 -2.69
CA VAL A 266 -11.00 -24.02 -2.40
C VAL A 266 -11.34 -23.04 -3.54
N TYR A 267 -10.55 -22.98 -4.61
CA TYR A 267 -10.67 -21.98 -5.69
C TYR A 267 -12.03 -21.99 -6.38
N ASP A 268 -12.59 -23.19 -6.64
CA ASP A 268 -13.86 -23.35 -7.37
C ASP A 268 -15.11 -23.14 -6.50
N ALA A 269 -14.91 -22.90 -5.19
CA ALA A 269 -16.00 -22.64 -4.27
C ALA A 269 -16.66 -21.27 -4.54
N THR A 270 -17.94 -21.17 -4.23
CA THR A 270 -18.72 -19.94 -4.33
C THR A 270 -19.41 -19.64 -3.00
N PHE A 271 -19.60 -18.36 -2.70
CA PHE A 271 -20.40 -17.88 -1.59
C PHE A 271 -21.41 -16.86 -2.10
N MET A 272 -22.71 -17.09 -1.83
CA MET A 272 -23.81 -16.24 -2.32
C MET A 272 -23.77 -16.01 -3.85
N GLY A 273 -23.35 -17.03 -4.63
CA GLY A 273 -23.24 -16.94 -6.09
C GLY A 273 -21.99 -16.18 -6.61
N ILE A 274 -21.12 -15.71 -5.73
CA ILE A 274 -19.87 -15.03 -6.08
C ILE A 274 -18.71 -16.01 -5.88
N ALA A 275 -17.74 -16.04 -6.81
CA ALA A 275 -16.53 -16.85 -6.68
C ALA A 275 -15.77 -16.47 -5.40
N ILE A 276 -15.18 -17.48 -4.73
CA ILE A 276 -14.62 -17.32 -3.38
C ILE A 276 -13.48 -16.30 -3.32
N VAL A 277 -12.62 -16.26 -4.34
CA VAL A 277 -11.45 -15.36 -4.34
C VAL A 277 -11.86 -13.89 -4.40
N PRO A 278 -12.66 -13.40 -5.38
CA PRO A 278 -13.08 -12.00 -5.40
C PRO A 278 -13.94 -11.63 -4.18
N PHE A 279 -14.77 -12.54 -3.66
CA PHE A 279 -15.52 -12.31 -2.42
C PHE A 279 -14.57 -12.09 -1.23
N THR A 280 -13.67 -13.05 -1.00
CA THR A 280 -12.71 -13.01 0.12
C THR A 280 -11.76 -11.81 0.00
N ALA A 281 -11.26 -11.50 -1.20
CA ALA A 281 -10.40 -10.34 -1.44
C ALA A 281 -11.13 -9.01 -1.17
N THR A 282 -12.43 -8.94 -1.47
CA THR A 282 -13.26 -7.77 -1.15
C THR A 282 -13.34 -7.55 0.36
N VAL A 283 -13.66 -8.60 1.14
CA VAL A 283 -13.70 -8.52 2.60
C VAL A 283 -12.32 -8.21 3.18
N ALA A 284 -11.27 -8.83 2.65
CA ALA A 284 -9.89 -8.56 3.04
C ALA A 284 -9.49 -7.09 2.80
N GLY A 285 -9.91 -6.49 1.69
CA GLY A 285 -9.72 -5.06 1.42
C GLY A 285 -10.38 -4.17 2.47
N VAL A 286 -11.62 -4.46 2.88
CA VAL A 286 -12.29 -3.75 3.98
C VAL A 286 -11.50 -3.88 5.28
N MET A 287 -11.07 -5.09 5.63
CA MET A 287 -10.26 -5.33 6.84
C MET A 287 -8.91 -4.60 6.80
N ASN A 288 -8.27 -4.51 5.65
CA ASN A 288 -7.03 -3.73 5.48
C ASN A 288 -7.25 -2.23 5.71
N ALA A 289 -8.37 -1.66 5.26
CA ALA A 289 -8.71 -0.27 5.55
C ALA A 289 -8.95 -0.05 7.06
N VAL A 290 -9.73 -0.92 7.68
CA VAL A 290 -10.03 -0.90 9.14
C VAL A 290 -8.76 -1.03 9.96
N ALA A 291 -7.85 -1.93 9.57
CA ALA A 291 -6.58 -2.17 10.24
C ALA A 291 -5.78 -0.89 10.47
N ARG A 292 -5.68 -0.03 9.47
CA ARG A 292 -4.88 1.20 9.54
C ARG A 292 -5.37 2.17 10.63
N VAL A 293 -6.68 2.22 10.83
CA VAL A 293 -7.30 3.07 11.87
C VAL A 293 -7.20 2.42 13.24
N VAL A 294 -7.57 1.16 13.33
CA VAL A 294 -7.66 0.41 14.60
C VAL A 294 -6.28 0.27 15.24
N TRP A 295 -5.29 -0.23 14.48
CA TRP A 295 -3.94 -0.42 15.00
C TRP A 295 -3.23 0.90 15.32
N GLY A 296 -3.46 1.95 14.54
CA GLY A 296 -2.99 3.29 14.87
C GLY A 296 -3.47 3.72 16.25
N ALA A 297 -4.78 3.63 16.50
CA ALA A 297 -5.37 4.01 17.79
C ALA A 297 -4.90 3.12 18.96
N ILE A 298 -4.75 1.80 18.74
CA ILE A 298 -4.22 0.86 19.73
C ILE A 298 -2.78 1.25 20.08
N SER A 299 -1.95 1.56 19.09
CA SER A 299 -0.54 1.88 19.29
C SER A 299 -0.33 3.22 20.02
N ASP A 300 -1.22 4.18 19.86
CA ASP A 300 -1.19 5.44 20.59
C ASP A 300 -1.44 5.22 22.10
N ARG A 301 -2.19 4.16 22.45
CA ARG A 301 -2.53 3.85 23.84
C ARG A 301 -1.55 2.89 24.52
N PHE A 302 -1.11 1.85 23.80
CA PHE A 302 -0.28 0.77 24.38
C PHE A 302 1.21 0.88 24.04
N GLY A 303 1.58 1.78 23.12
CA GLY A 303 2.94 1.97 22.61
C GLY A 303 3.19 1.21 21.29
N ARG A 304 4.09 1.77 20.48
CA ARG A 304 4.34 1.28 19.11
C ARG A 304 4.89 -0.15 19.10
N GLU A 305 5.94 -0.40 19.85
CA GLU A 305 6.68 -1.67 19.81
C GLU A 305 5.84 -2.83 20.36
N TYR A 306 5.01 -2.61 21.38
CA TYR A 306 4.11 -3.66 21.88
C TYR A 306 3.01 -3.98 20.87
N THR A 307 2.46 -2.94 20.23
CA THR A 307 1.42 -3.13 19.22
C THR A 307 1.97 -3.85 17.97
N MET A 308 3.19 -3.47 17.52
CA MET A 308 3.90 -4.18 16.46
C MET A 308 4.10 -5.66 16.80
N ALA A 309 4.64 -5.93 17.98
CA ALA A 309 4.89 -7.33 18.39
C ALA A 309 3.62 -8.18 18.44
N PHE A 310 2.52 -7.63 18.93
CA PHE A 310 1.24 -8.32 18.96
C PHE A 310 0.68 -8.55 17.55
N ALA A 311 0.66 -7.52 16.70
CA ALA A 311 0.11 -7.60 15.35
C ALA A 311 0.92 -8.55 14.45
N PHE A 312 2.26 -8.50 14.51
CA PHE A 312 3.13 -9.42 13.78
C PHE A 312 2.97 -10.87 14.27
N THR A 313 2.86 -11.08 15.58
CA THR A 313 2.57 -12.41 16.10
C THR A 313 1.22 -12.93 15.60
N LEU A 314 0.20 -12.08 15.61
CA LEU A 314 -1.13 -12.42 15.10
C LEU A 314 -1.08 -12.77 13.61
N GLU A 315 -0.39 -11.96 12.79
CA GLU A 315 -0.22 -12.22 11.35
C GLU A 315 0.47 -13.57 11.12
N GLY A 316 1.60 -13.82 11.78
CA GLY A 316 2.34 -15.07 11.66
C GLY A 316 1.52 -16.31 12.05
N VAL A 317 0.72 -16.21 13.12
CA VAL A 317 -0.20 -17.29 13.53
C VAL A 317 -1.29 -17.51 12.49
N LEU A 318 -1.91 -16.44 11.98
CA LEU A 318 -2.97 -16.53 10.97
C LEU A 318 -2.44 -17.12 9.66
N ILE A 319 -1.27 -16.68 9.20
CA ILE A 319 -0.58 -17.23 8.01
C ILE A 319 -0.26 -18.72 8.20
N PHE A 320 0.23 -19.10 9.39
CA PHE A 320 0.44 -20.51 9.70
C PHE A 320 -0.86 -21.32 9.67
N MET A 321 -1.95 -20.80 10.26
CA MET A 321 -3.27 -21.44 10.23
C MET A 321 -3.79 -21.62 8.80
N MET A 322 -3.51 -20.71 7.87
CA MET A 322 -3.87 -20.85 6.46
C MET A 322 -3.32 -22.13 5.81
N THR A 323 -2.19 -22.65 6.27
CA THR A 323 -1.62 -23.89 5.74
C THR A 323 -2.38 -25.14 6.19
N GLN A 324 -3.28 -25.03 7.18
CA GLN A 324 -3.99 -26.16 7.81
C GLN A 324 -5.44 -26.33 7.31
N ILE A 325 -5.92 -25.46 6.40
CA ILE A 325 -7.35 -25.37 6.05
C ILE A 325 -7.70 -25.95 4.68
N SER A 326 -6.87 -26.86 4.12
CA SER A 326 -7.12 -27.45 2.81
C SER A 326 -8.54 -28.03 2.68
N GLY A 327 -9.23 -27.70 1.58
CA GLY A 327 -10.60 -28.12 1.31
C GLY A 327 -11.69 -27.40 2.12
N ASN A 328 -11.35 -26.39 2.92
CA ASN A 328 -12.31 -25.65 3.74
C ASN A 328 -12.51 -24.20 3.28
N PRO A 329 -13.50 -23.92 2.39
CA PRO A 329 -13.72 -22.57 1.87
C PRO A 329 -14.20 -21.59 2.94
N ILE A 330 -14.93 -22.02 3.97
CA ILE A 330 -15.39 -21.14 5.06
C ILE A 330 -14.19 -20.65 5.87
N ALA A 331 -13.28 -21.55 6.23
CA ALA A 331 -12.06 -21.18 6.93
C ALA A 331 -11.22 -20.19 6.09
N PHE A 332 -11.13 -20.38 4.78
CA PHE A 332 -10.44 -19.46 3.86
C PHE A 332 -11.06 -18.06 3.89
N MET A 333 -12.39 -17.98 3.79
CA MET A 333 -13.13 -16.70 3.84
C MET A 333 -12.98 -15.96 5.18
N ILE A 334 -12.75 -16.67 6.27
CA ILE A 334 -12.59 -16.07 7.59
C ILE A 334 -11.12 -15.69 7.84
N LEU A 335 -10.19 -16.60 7.66
CA LEU A 335 -8.79 -16.37 8.01
C LEU A 335 -8.12 -15.32 7.12
N MET A 336 -8.39 -15.34 5.81
CA MET A 336 -7.77 -14.42 4.86
C MET A 336 -8.02 -12.94 5.19
N PRO A 337 -9.27 -12.48 5.45
CA PRO A 337 -9.51 -11.12 5.91
C PRO A 337 -8.81 -10.76 7.23
N PHE A 338 -8.67 -11.72 8.16
CA PHE A 338 -7.95 -11.47 9.41
C PHE A 338 -6.45 -11.35 9.20
N VAL A 339 -5.85 -12.06 8.22
CA VAL A 339 -4.46 -11.82 7.79
C VAL A 339 -4.31 -10.36 7.33
N PHE A 340 -5.24 -9.84 6.52
CA PHE A 340 -5.21 -8.45 6.07
C PHE A 340 -5.47 -7.44 7.20
N LEU A 341 -6.26 -7.81 8.20
CA LEU A 341 -6.45 -7.00 9.40
C LEU A 341 -5.15 -6.92 10.22
N ALA A 342 -4.42 -8.01 10.37
CA ALA A 342 -3.14 -8.05 11.06
C ALA A 342 -2.05 -7.29 10.27
N TRP A 343 -1.96 -7.54 8.97
CA TRP A 343 -0.95 -6.95 8.07
C TRP A 343 -1.12 -5.44 7.81
N GLY A 344 -2.36 -4.95 7.70
CA GLY A 344 -2.64 -3.55 7.29
C GLY A 344 -2.06 -2.49 8.23
N GLU A 345 -1.65 -2.89 9.43
CA GLU A 345 -1.08 -2.04 10.48
C GLU A 345 0.32 -1.47 10.13
N ILE A 346 1.13 -2.20 9.34
CA ILE A 346 2.52 -1.83 9.04
C ILE A 346 2.64 -0.43 8.46
N TYR A 347 1.70 -0.03 7.62
CA TYR A 347 1.72 1.27 6.96
C TYR A 347 1.46 2.43 7.94
N ALA A 348 0.68 2.18 8.99
CA ALA A 348 0.40 3.17 10.04
C ALA A 348 1.51 3.18 11.09
N LEU A 349 1.92 2.01 11.59
CA LEU A 349 2.87 1.92 12.71
C LEU A 349 4.28 2.31 12.31
N PHE A 350 4.80 1.83 11.17
CA PHE A 350 6.14 2.21 10.73
C PHE A 350 6.23 3.69 10.33
N SER A 351 5.15 4.27 9.77
CA SER A 351 5.09 5.71 9.52
C SER A 351 5.16 6.52 10.80
N ALA A 352 4.36 6.16 11.81
CA ALA A 352 4.36 6.81 13.12
C ALA A 352 5.70 6.63 13.84
N MET A 353 6.22 5.38 13.89
CA MET A 353 7.50 5.06 14.50
C MET A 353 8.67 5.83 13.88
N THR A 354 8.65 6.04 12.57
CA THR A 354 9.67 6.85 11.87
C THR A 354 9.67 8.29 12.39
N GLY A 355 8.50 8.89 12.59
CA GLY A 355 8.36 10.22 13.18
C GLY A 355 8.81 10.27 14.64
N ASP A 356 8.45 9.25 15.42
CA ASP A 356 8.77 9.16 16.85
C ASP A 356 10.28 8.97 17.08
N VAL A 357 10.97 8.17 16.24
CA VAL A 357 12.40 7.83 16.39
C VAL A 357 13.33 8.84 15.72
N PHE A 358 12.96 9.39 14.56
CA PHE A 358 13.86 10.22 13.75
C PHE A 358 13.42 11.69 13.65
N GLY A 359 12.34 12.07 14.34
CA GLY A 359 11.81 13.43 14.39
C GLY A 359 10.79 13.74 13.28
N PRO A 360 9.83 14.64 13.58
CA PRO A 360 8.69 14.93 12.71
C PRO A 360 9.04 15.79 11.48
N LYS A 361 10.12 16.58 11.53
CA LYS A 361 10.48 17.55 10.48
C LYS A 361 10.71 16.88 9.12
N ASN A 362 11.40 15.76 9.09
CA ASN A 362 11.74 15.01 7.89
C ASN A 362 10.99 13.67 7.81
N ALA A 363 9.94 13.45 8.62
CA ALA A 363 9.27 12.16 8.78
C ALA A 363 8.79 11.57 7.44
N SER A 364 8.23 12.38 6.54
CA SER A 364 7.77 11.92 5.23
C SER A 364 8.91 11.44 4.33
N ALA A 365 10.04 12.16 4.30
CA ALA A 365 11.21 11.78 3.51
C ALA A 365 11.87 10.51 4.09
N ASN A 366 11.98 10.44 5.42
CA ASN A 366 12.53 9.30 6.15
C ASN A 366 11.67 8.05 5.94
N TYR A 367 10.35 8.18 6.05
CA TYR A 367 9.42 7.09 5.79
C TYR A 367 9.43 6.65 4.32
N GLY A 368 9.58 7.58 3.37
CA GLY A 368 9.70 7.25 1.94
C GLY A 368 10.88 6.31 1.65
N ILE A 369 12.02 6.49 2.34
CA ILE A 369 13.16 5.57 2.24
C ILE A 369 12.85 4.24 2.93
N LEU A 370 12.28 4.26 4.15
CA LEU A 370 11.89 3.04 4.85
C LEU A 370 10.88 2.22 4.03
N TYR A 371 9.95 2.88 3.34
CA TYR A 371 8.91 2.26 2.52
C TYR A 371 9.46 1.49 1.32
N THR A 372 10.71 1.75 0.88
CA THR A 372 11.37 0.95 -0.17
C THR A 372 11.57 -0.51 0.23
N ALA A 373 11.51 -0.83 1.53
CA ALA A 373 11.50 -2.20 2.04
C ALA A 373 10.32 -3.02 1.49
N LYS A 374 9.15 -2.39 1.25
CA LYS A 374 8.00 -3.01 0.56
C LYS A 374 8.38 -3.50 -0.84
N GLY A 375 9.18 -2.69 -1.58
CA GLY A 375 9.67 -3.07 -2.91
C GLY A 375 10.57 -4.29 -2.87
N LEU A 376 11.51 -4.37 -1.91
CA LEU A 376 12.35 -5.56 -1.74
C LEU A 376 11.53 -6.77 -1.27
N ALA A 377 10.57 -6.57 -0.37
CA ALA A 377 9.67 -7.63 0.08
C ALA A 377 8.89 -8.25 -1.07
N SER A 378 8.53 -7.48 -2.10
CA SER A 378 7.80 -8.00 -3.26
C SER A 378 8.58 -9.04 -4.07
N ILE A 379 9.92 -8.98 -4.06
CA ILE A 379 10.77 -9.98 -4.71
C ILE A 379 10.56 -11.34 -4.04
N MET A 380 10.49 -11.36 -2.72
CA MET A 380 10.24 -12.59 -1.97
C MET A 380 8.76 -13.02 -2.05
N ALA A 381 7.85 -12.07 -1.98
CA ALA A 381 6.42 -12.27 -1.91
C ALA A 381 5.76 -12.68 -3.25
N GLY A 382 6.20 -12.10 -4.36
CA GLY A 382 5.70 -12.39 -5.70
C GLY A 382 6.51 -13.53 -6.35
N TRP A 383 7.59 -13.16 -7.02
CA TRP A 383 8.44 -14.10 -7.74
C TRP A 383 9.02 -15.21 -6.85
N GLY A 384 9.60 -14.86 -5.72
CA GLY A 384 10.26 -15.82 -4.82
C GLY A 384 9.29 -16.84 -4.24
N ALA A 385 8.13 -16.41 -3.75
CA ALA A 385 7.12 -17.32 -3.21
C ALA A 385 6.59 -18.28 -4.28
N ALA A 386 6.36 -17.77 -5.50
CA ALA A 386 5.91 -18.60 -6.63
C ALA A 386 6.99 -19.61 -7.07
N ALA A 387 8.26 -19.20 -7.08
CA ALA A 387 9.38 -20.09 -7.40
C ALA A 387 9.53 -21.21 -6.34
N VAL A 388 9.43 -20.87 -5.07
CA VAL A 388 9.45 -21.87 -3.98
C VAL A 388 8.23 -22.78 -4.07
N ALA A 389 7.02 -22.26 -4.29
CA ALA A 389 5.82 -23.07 -4.45
C ALA A 389 5.96 -24.09 -5.60
N ALA A 390 6.60 -23.69 -6.72
CA ALA A 390 6.85 -24.60 -7.85
C ALA A 390 7.70 -25.82 -7.46
N MET A 391 8.65 -25.69 -6.52
CA MET A 391 9.47 -26.80 -6.01
C MET A 391 8.64 -27.78 -5.17
N TYR A 392 7.47 -27.38 -4.67
CA TYR A 392 6.56 -28.16 -3.84
C TYR A 392 5.21 -28.40 -4.54
N ALA A 393 5.24 -28.74 -5.81
CA ALA A 393 4.07 -29.06 -6.64
C ALA A 393 2.98 -27.95 -6.65
N GLY A 394 3.39 -26.69 -6.57
CA GLY A 394 2.50 -25.52 -6.55
C GLY A 394 1.92 -25.20 -5.17
N SER A 395 2.33 -25.89 -4.11
CA SER A 395 1.88 -25.63 -2.75
C SER A 395 2.52 -24.37 -2.16
N PHE A 396 1.70 -23.47 -1.63
CA PHE A 396 2.15 -22.28 -0.92
C PHE A 396 2.43 -22.51 0.58
N SER A 397 2.36 -23.76 1.06
CA SER A 397 2.60 -24.05 2.49
C SER A 397 4.01 -23.64 2.93
N VAL A 398 5.06 -23.98 2.15
CA VAL A 398 6.44 -23.62 2.50
C VAL A 398 6.67 -22.11 2.45
N PRO A 399 6.28 -21.36 1.40
CA PRO A 399 6.30 -19.90 1.43
C PRO A 399 5.59 -19.30 2.66
N TYR A 400 4.44 -19.83 3.04
CA TYR A 400 3.71 -19.38 4.22
C TYR A 400 4.43 -19.68 5.54
N TYR A 401 5.09 -20.84 5.68
CA TYR A 401 5.92 -21.11 6.85
C TYR A 401 7.07 -20.10 6.98
N ILE A 402 7.72 -19.76 5.86
CA ILE A 402 8.79 -18.76 5.85
C ILE A 402 8.23 -17.39 6.28
N ALA A 403 7.09 -16.98 5.75
CA ALA A 403 6.46 -15.72 6.11
C ALA A 403 6.05 -15.69 7.59
N ALA A 404 5.44 -16.76 8.10
CA ALA A 404 5.07 -16.85 9.51
C ALA A 404 6.30 -16.74 10.44
N VAL A 405 7.43 -17.37 10.06
CA VAL A 405 8.69 -17.20 10.80
C VAL A 405 9.19 -15.76 10.75
N PHE A 406 9.11 -15.09 9.59
CA PHE A 406 9.48 -13.70 9.45
C PHE A 406 8.67 -12.77 10.37
N ASP A 407 7.36 -13.01 10.48
CA ASP A 407 6.49 -12.24 11.35
C ASP A 407 6.84 -12.44 12.83
N ILE A 408 7.05 -13.68 13.25
CA ILE A 408 7.47 -13.99 14.64
C ILE A 408 8.85 -13.39 14.94
N VAL A 409 9.81 -13.49 14.01
CA VAL A 409 11.13 -12.86 14.17
C VAL A 409 10.99 -11.35 14.29
N SER A 410 10.12 -10.72 13.48
CA SER A 410 9.85 -9.28 13.54
C SER A 410 9.22 -8.87 14.87
N ALA A 411 8.31 -9.69 15.42
CA ALA A 411 7.72 -9.47 16.73
C ALA A 411 8.78 -9.50 17.85
N VAL A 412 9.70 -10.46 17.78
CA VAL A 412 10.84 -10.57 18.71
C VAL A 412 11.78 -9.36 18.57
N LEU A 413 12.12 -8.97 17.33
CA LEU A 413 12.95 -7.79 17.06
C LEU A 413 12.33 -6.50 17.59
N ALA A 414 11.00 -6.34 17.48
CA ALA A 414 10.29 -5.19 18.02
C ALA A 414 10.52 -5.01 19.52
N LEU A 415 10.42 -6.09 20.31
CA LEU A 415 10.52 -6.04 21.77
C LEU A 415 11.96 -6.10 22.29
N LEU A 416 12.79 -6.98 21.72
CA LEU A 416 14.11 -7.29 22.28
C LEU A 416 15.23 -6.45 21.67
N VAL A 417 15.02 -5.87 20.49
CA VAL A 417 16.05 -5.08 19.78
C VAL A 417 15.62 -3.63 19.60
N LEU A 418 14.50 -3.39 18.90
CA LEU A 418 14.06 -2.03 18.56
C LEU A 418 13.75 -1.21 19.83
N ARG A 419 12.91 -1.75 20.69
CA ARG A 419 12.48 -1.07 21.92
C ARG A 419 13.64 -0.66 22.83
N PRO A 420 14.63 -1.51 23.17
CA PRO A 420 15.80 -1.09 23.94
C PRO A 420 16.64 -0.01 23.24
N LEU A 421 16.84 -0.12 21.92
CA LEU A 421 17.58 0.88 21.13
C LEU A 421 16.92 2.25 21.19
N VAL A 422 15.61 2.30 20.94
CA VAL A 422 14.82 3.55 20.99
C VAL A 422 14.85 4.16 22.39
N ARG A 423 14.64 3.37 23.43
CA ARG A 423 14.67 3.85 24.83
C ARG A 423 16.04 4.39 25.24
N LYS A 424 17.13 3.67 24.89
CA LYS A 424 18.51 4.11 25.18
C LYS A 424 18.81 5.44 24.51
N ARG A 425 18.30 5.62 23.29
CA ARG A 425 18.47 6.86 22.54
C ARG A 425 17.75 8.02 23.20
N ILE A 426 16.44 7.88 23.48
CA ILE A 426 15.64 8.94 24.11
C ILE A 426 16.23 9.30 25.49
N ALA A 427 16.71 8.32 26.25
CA ALA A 427 17.37 8.57 27.55
C ALA A 427 18.72 9.28 27.39
N GLY A 428 19.44 9.08 26.29
CA GLY A 428 20.70 9.78 26.00
C GLY A 428 20.52 11.20 25.48
N GLU A 429 19.29 11.60 25.13
CA GLU A 429 18.91 12.95 24.67
C GLU A 429 18.34 13.81 25.85
N ALA A 430 18.04 13.22 26.99
CA ALA A 430 17.53 13.88 28.19
C ALA A 430 18.66 14.38 29.06
#